data_bb711b708b8cb52d82fc026bf28c5d79
#
_entry.id   bb711b708b8cb52d82fc026bf28c5d79
#
_cell.length_a   1.000
_cell.length_b   1.000
_cell.length_c   1.000
_cell.angle_alpha   90.00
_cell.angle_beta   90.00
_cell.angle_gamma   90.00
#
_symmetry.space_group_name_H-M   'P 1'
#
loop_
_entity.id
_entity.type
_entity.pdbx_description
1 polymer ?
#
loop_
_entity_poly.entity_id
_entity_poly.type
_entity_poly.pdbx_seq_one_letter_code
_entity_poly.pdbx_strand_id
1 'polypeptide(L)'
;RDLVRSRGLGDVYKRQPLAFSHSDEKASPGYYSVNLREAGVLAELTTTPHVGIHRYTYKKGIESTLVVDMDHLLDNEYIYEGWVKQTGENELTGMRRTRGWVDNQYVFFVAQFSQPFSSMEQPSERQAVLTFDTTTGKPIVCKVGVSIVNEENARLNLEQETDSYGFDFDAIHQATRSNWEKELDVITVEGGTEAERTNFYTALYHSKIIPNIASDVNGQYRRHDMSVATIPAGRRQFSTFSTWDTFRAWHPMMTLLDTTLVNDMVQSLLDMYLSLIHI
;
A
#
# COMPACT_ATOMS: atom_id res chain seq x y z
N ARG A 1 9.68 16.42 18.57
CA ARG A 1 8.23 16.39 18.91
C ARG A 1 7.43 16.61 17.64
N ASP A 2 7.50 15.66 16.74
CA ASP A 2 6.75 15.74 15.51
C ASP A 2 5.42 15.01 15.75
N LEU A 3 4.36 15.80 15.89
CA LEU A 3 2.99 15.30 15.84
C LEU A 3 2.77 14.78 14.43
N VAL A 4 2.78 13.45 14.25
CA VAL A 4 2.32 12.84 13.02
C VAL A 4 0.83 13.18 12.92
N ARG A 5 0.47 13.96 11.91
CA ARG A 5 -0.89 14.47 11.73
C ARG A 5 -1.58 13.62 10.69
N SER A 6 -2.46 12.71 11.13
CA SER A 6 -3.46 12.14 10.24
C SER A 6 -4.51 13.19 9.91
N ARG A 7 -4.85 13.36 8.64
CA ARG A 7 -5.92 14.26 8.21
C ARG A 7 -7.25 13.52 8.28
N GLY A 8 -8.01 13.74 9.31
CA GLY A 8 -9.36 13.22 9.45
C GLY A 8 -10.43 14.25 9.05
N LEU A 9 -11.64 13.76 8.93
CA LEU A 9 -12.84 14.51 8.57
C LEU A 9 -13.31 15.38 9.71
N GLY A 10 -12.96 16.62 9.65
CA GLY A 10 -13.77 17.67 10.22
C GLY A 10 -14.22 18.54 9.07
N ASP A 11 -15.46 18.91 9.06
CA ASP A 11 -16.09 19.84 8.14
C ASP A 11 -15.42 19.90 6.75
N VAL A 12 -16.11 19.56 5.70
CA VAL A 12 -15.61 19.51 4.30
C VAL A 12 -14.78 20.74 3.92
N TYR A 13 -14.86 21.78 4.71
CA TYR A 13 -14.20 23.07 4.53
C TYR A 13 -13.00 23.32 5.44
N LYS A 14 -12.72 22.47 6.45
CA LYS A 14 -11.56 22.61 7.35
C LYS A 14 -10.94 21.25 7.59
N ARG A 15 -10.01 20.87 6.73
CA ARG A 15 -9.15 19.70 6.87
C ARG A 15 -8.31 19.82 8.15
N GLN A 16 -8.85 19.38 9.28
CA GLN A 16 -8.09 19.31 10.52
C GLN A 16 -7.49 17.90 10.67
N PRO A 17 -6.18 17.78 10.90
CA PRO A 17 -5.58 16.51 11.22
C PRO A 17 -6.10 15.97 12.55
N LEU A 18 -6.44 14.70 12.61
CA LEU A 18 -6.76 14.02 13.87
C LEU A 18 -5.48 13.84 14.68
N ALA A 19 -5.57 14.21 15.96
CA ALA A 19 -4.46 13.98 16.88
C ALA A 19 -4.45 12.52 17.37
N PHE A 20 -3.27 11.92 17.41
CA PHE A 20 -3.02 10.63 18.05
C PHE A 20 -1.63 10.64 18.71
N SER A 21 -1.37 9.68 19.59
CA SER A 21 -0.08 9.51 20.25
C SER A 21 0.51 8.13 19.95
N HIS A 22 1.82 7.98 20.14
CA HIS A 22 2.48 6.69 19.98
C HIS A 22 1.92 5.59 20.89
N SER A 23 1.29 5.96 22.01
CA SER A 23 0.57 4.99 22.86
C SER A 23 -0.71 4.43 22.24
N ASP A 24 -1.21 5.08 21.18
CA ASP A 24 -2.39 4.68 20.44
C ASP A 24 -2.07 3.81 19.22
N GLU A 25 -0.78 3.65 18.92
CA GLU A 25 -0.28 2.92 17.75
C GLU A 25 0.29 1.55 18.12
N LYS A 26 0.20 0.61 17.19
CA LYS A 26 0.97 -0.63 17.19
C LYS A 26 1.48 -0.88 15.77
N ALA A 27 2.75 -1.26 15.65
CA ALA A 27 3.38 -1.60 14.39
C ALA A 27 4.18 -2.89 14.51
N SER A 28 4.11 -3.73 13.51
CA SER A 28 4.98 -4.89 13.30
C SER A 28 5.07 -5.16 11.78
N PRO A 29 6.04 -5.95 11.31
CA PRO A 29 6.08 -6.30 9.90
C PRO A 29 4.73 -6.84 9.41
N GLY A 30 4.17 -6.20 8.37
CA GLY A 30 2.88 -6.54 7.79
C GLY A 30 1.62 -6.10 8.57
N TYR A 31 1.78 -5.33 9.65
CA TYR A 31 0.63 -4.84 10.42
C TYR A 31 0.88 -3.46 11.02
N TYR A 32 -0.14 -2.62 10.95
CA TYR A 32 -0.21 -1.35 11.65
C TYR A 32 -1.60 -1.12 12.22
N SER A 33 -1.70 -0.52 13.39
CA SER A 33 -2.99 -0.05 13.92
C SER A 33 -2.83 1.27 14.66
N VAL A 34 -3.91 2.07 14.65
CA VAL A 34 -4.00 3.32 15.40
C VAL A 34 -5.42 3.52 15.93
N ASN A 35 -5.52 3.90 17.20
CA ASN A 35 -6.80 4.28 17.80
C ASN A 35 -6.99 5.81 17.70
N LEU A 36 -7.81 6.23 16.74
CA LEU A 36 -8.18 7.63 16.54
C LEU A 36 -9.30 8.01 17.52
N ARG A 37 -8.92 8.41 18.75
CA ARG A 37 -9.83 8.59 19.88
C ARG A 37 -10.92 9.62 19.62
N GLU A 38 -10.56 10.73 18.94
CA GLU A 38 -11.49 11.82 18.62
C GLU A 38 -12.55 11.37 17.60
N ALA A 39 -12.14 10.58 16.60
CA ALA A 39 -13.06 10.00 15.62
C ALA A 39 -13.78 8.75 16.14
N GLY A 40 -13.37 8.21 17.30
CA GLY A 40 -13.96 6.99 17.87
C GLY A 40 -13.79 5.76 17.01
N VAL A 41 -12.66 5.64 16.28
CA VAL A 41 -12.39 4.52 15.39
C VAL A 41 -11.00 3.91 15.66
N LEU A 42 -10.95 2.58 15.71
CA LEU A 42 -9.72 1.81 15.60
C LEU A 42 -9.52 1.48 14.12
N ALA A 43 -8.42 1.96 13.56
CA ALA A 43 -7.98 1.62 12.21
C ALA A 43 -6.86 0.59 12.28
N GLU A 44 -6.99 -0.51 11.53
CA GLU A 44 -6.02 -1.58 11.42
C GLU A 44 -5.69 -1.80 9.95
N LEU A 45 -4.43 -1.99 9.64
CA LEU A 45 -3.92 -2.10 8.27
C LEU A 45 -3.05 -3.35 8.15
N THR A 46 -3.23 -4.08 7.06
CA THR A 46 -2.32 -5.14 6.61
C THR A 46 -2.21 -5.08 5.08
N THR A 47 -1.38 -5.88 4.47
CA THR A 47 -1.14 -5.81 3.03
C THR A 47 -0.76 -7.16 2.44
N THR A 48 -1.04 -7.35 1.16
CA THR A 48 -0.40 -8.31 0.27
C THR A 48 0.53 -7.54 -0.69
N PRO A 49 1.20 -8.17 -1.66
CA PRO A 49 2.10 -7.44 -2.57
C PRO A 49 1.46 -6.25 -3.32
N HIS A 50 0.19 -6.35 -3.71
CA HIS A 50 -0.51 -5.32 -4.50
C HIS A 50 -1.81 -4.83 -3.85
N VAL A 51 -2.19 -5.34 -2.68
CA VAL A 51 -3.47 -4.99 -2.05
C VAL A 51 -3.24 -4.48 -0.63
N GLY A 52 -3.73 -3.29 -0.34
CA GLY A 52 -3.88 -2.79 1.02
C GLY A 52 -5.20 -3.26 1.62
N ILE A 53 -5.18 -3.79 2.82
CA ILE A 53 -6.38 -4.25 3.53
C ILE A 53 -6.52 -3.43 4.80
N HIS A 54 -7.67 -2.79 4.95
CA HIS A 54 -7.99 -1.92 6.07
C HIS A 54 -9.17 -2.51 6.84
N ARG A 55 -9.14 -2.44 8.16
CA ARG A 55 -10.27 -2.72 9.04
C ARG A 55 -10.56 -1.51 9.92
N TYR A 56 -11.79 -1.00 9.86
CA TYR A 56 -12.23 0.14 10.65
C TYR A 56 -13.29 -0.31 11.65
N THR A 57 -12.98 -0.24 12.95
CA THR A 57 -13.89 -0.56 14.03
C THR A 57 -14.36 0.73 14.69
N TYR A 58 -15.60 1.14 14.41
CA TYR A 58 -16.21 2.33 14.97
C TYR A 58 -16.84 2.03 16.33
N LYS A 59 -16.79 3.00 17.24
CA LYS A 59 -17.59 2.94 18.47
C LYS A 59 -19.06 2.97 18.11
N LYS A 60 -19.86 2.17 18.83
CA LYS A 60 -21.30 2.11 18.60
C LYS A 60 -21.95 3.48 18.74
N GLY A 61 -22.80 3.84 17.79
CA GLY A 61 -23.54 5.09 17.77
C GLY A 61 -22.78 6.29 17.20
N ILE A 62 -21.56 6.09 16.66
CA ILE A 62 -20.84 7.10 15.91
C ILE A 62 -21.13 6.89 14.42
N GLU A 63 -21.40 7.97 13.70
CA GLU A 63 -21.53 7.96 12.25
C GLU A 63 -20.17 7.56 11.64
N SER A 64 -20.17 6.51 10.84
CA SER A 64 -18.97 6.04 10.17
C SER A 64 -18.77 6.86 8.90
N THR A 65 -17.73 7.63 8.85
CA THR A 65 -17.36 8.35 7.64
C THR A 65 -15.95 7.93 7.22
N LEU A 66 -15.80 7.59 5.93
CA LEU A 66 -14.52 7.28 5.31
C LEU A 66 -14.33 8.17 4.10
N VAL A 67 -13.17 8.80 3.99
CA VAL A 67 -12.84 9.67 2.86
C VAL A 67 -11.79 9.03 1.99
N VAL A 68 -12.06 8.98 0.71
CA VAL A 68 -11.06 8.74 -0.34
C VAL A 68 -10.66 10.09 -0.90
N ASP A 69 -9.40 10.47 -0.68
CA ASP A 69 -8.86 11.77 -1.09
C ASP A 69 -7.66 11.57 -2.02
N MET A 70 -7.87 11.81 -3.31
CA MET A 70 -6.84 11.74 -4.34
C MET A 70 -6.11 13.09 -4.51
N ASP A 71 -6.51 14.15 -3.78
CA ASP A 71 -5.85 15.46 -3.79
C ASP A 71 -4.67 15.56 -2.82
N HIS A 72 -4.50 14.55 -1.94
CA HIS A 72 -3.39 14.57 -1.01
C HIS A 72 -2.06 14.41 -1.73
N LEU A 73 -1.16 15.35 -1.52
CA LEU A 73 0.18 15.39 -2.08
C LEU A 73 1.22 15.32 -0.97
N LEU A 74 2.35 14.71 -1.28
CA LEU A 74 3.57 14.78 -0.50
C LEU A 74 4.49 15.81 -1.19
N ASP A 75 4.73 16.91 -0.46
CA ASP A 75 5.71 17.95 -0.82
C ASP A 75 5.56 18.51 -2.26
N ASN A 76 6.57 18.39 -3.10
CA ASN A 76 6.64 19.01 -4.45
C ASN A 76 5.92 18.21 -5.56
N GLU A 77 4.98 17.35 -5.24
CA GLU A 77 4.20 16.63 -6.24
C GLU A 77 3.16 17.54 -6.91
N TYR A 78 2.82 17.20 -8.15
CA TYR A 78 1.75 17.83 -8.91
C TYR A 78 0.80 16.77 -9.48
N ILE A 79 -0.50 17.01 -9.37
CA ILE A 79 -1.52 16.12 -9.95
C ILE A 79 -1.90 16.65 -11.32
N TYR A 80 -1.62 15.88 -12.37
CA TYR A 80 -2.10 16.19 -13.72
C TYR A 80 -3.56 15.82 -13.89
N GLU A 81 -3.94 14.64 -13.37
CA GLU A 81 -5.25 14.03 -13.56
C GLU A 81 -5.57 13.13 -12.37
N GLY A 82 -6.84 13.02 -12.03
CA GLY A 82 -7.29 12.09 -11.02
C GLY A 82 -8.80 12.08 -10.92
N TRP A 83 -9.34 10.92 -10.61
CA TRP A 83 -10.78 10.73 -10.42
C TRP A 83 -11.06 9.54 -9.49
N VAL A 84 -12.24 9.57 -8.88
CA VAL A 84 -12.82 8.46 -8.10
C VAL A 84 -14.25 8.25 -8.61
N LYS A 85 -14.67 7.01 -8.82
CA LYS A 85 -16.00 6.64 -9.29
C LYS A 85 -16.56 5.48 -8.49
N GLN A 86 -17.86 5.50 -8.25
CA GLN A 86 -18.61 4.35 -7.76
C GLN A 86 -18.84 3.39 -8.91
N THR A 87 -18.48 2.12 -8.74
CA THR A 87 -18.67 1.05 -9.74
C THR A 87 -19.54 -0.09 -9.23
N GLY A 88 -19.87 -0.09 -7.94
CA GLY A 88 -20.78 -1.04 -7.31
C GLY A 88 -21.40 -0.47 -6.04
N GLU A 89 -22.31 -1.22 -5.42
CA GLU A 89 -22.93 -0.82 -4.14
C GLU A 89 -21.89 -0.74 -2.99
N ASN A 90 -20.80 -1.47 -3.12
CA ASN A 90 -19.71 -1.55 -2.17
C ASN A 90 -18.32 -1.44 -2.84
N GLU A 91 -18.26 -0.78 -4.00
CA GLU A 91 -17.02 -0.69 -4.76
C GLU A 91 -16.80 0.70 -5.34
N LEU A 92 -15.56 1.15 -5.26
CA LEU A 92 -15.03 2.34 -5.93
C LEU A 92 -13.84 1.95 -6.81
N THR A 93 -13.69 2.70 -7.90
CA THR A 93 -12.46 2.71 -8.68
C THR A 93 -11.92 4.12 -8.78
N GLY A 94 -10.64 4.24 -9.07
CA GLY A 94 -10.04 5.55 -9.27
C GLY A 94 -8.66 5.48 -9.88
N MET A 95 -8.20 6.65 -10.29
CA MET A 95 -6.89 6.83 -10.88
C MET A 95 -6.30 8.18 -10.47
N ARG A 96 -4.99 8.21 -10.32
CA ARG A 96 -4.22 9.44 -10.17
C ARG A 96 -2.96 9.39 -11.04
N ARG A 97 -2.75 10.47 -11.80
CA ARG A 97 -1.52 10.72 -12.53
C ARG A 97 -0.79 11.90 -11.90
N THR A 98 0.41 11.68 -11.44
CA THR A 98 1.22 12.69 -10.76
C THR A 98 2.57 12.90 -11.42
N ARG A 99 3.18 14.02 -11.07
CA ARG A 99 4.59 14.34 -11.25
C ARG A 99 5.21 14.52 -9.87
N GLY A 100 6.39 13.99 -9.69
CA GLY A 100 7.21 14.13 -8.49
C GLY A 100 8.65 13.80 -8.85
N TRP A 101 9.20 12.75 -8.32
CA TRP A 101 10.51 12.21 -8.70
C TRP A 101 10.57 11.73 -10.15
N VAL A 102 9.42 11.34 -10.71
CA VAL A 102 9.26 11.00 -12.12
C VAL A 102 8.23 11.91 -12.76
N ASP A 103 8.36 12.16 -14.06
CA ASP A 103 7.48 13.09 -14.77
C ASP A 103 6.06 12.56 -14.97
N ASN A 104 5.87 11.25 -14.98
CA ASN A 104 4.57 10.61 -15.13
C ASN A 104 4.49 9.35 -14.26
N GLN A 105 3.70 9.44 -13.21
CA GLN A 105 3.39 8.30 -12.35
C GLN A 105 1.89 8.06 -12.35
N TYR A 106 1.48 6.89 -12.80
CA TYR A 106 0.09 6.44 -12.76
C TYR A 106 -0.12 5.50 -11.60
N VAL A 107 -1.24 5.68 -10.89
CA VAL A 107 -1.74 4.72 -9.92
C VAL A 107 -3.23 4.56 -10.16
N PHE A 108 -3.65 3.36 -10.50
CA PHE A 108 -5.04 2.93 -10.59
C PHE A 108 -5.37 2.13 -9.34
N PHE A 109 -6.61 2.22 -8.87
CA PHE A 109 -7.05 1.39 -7.75
C PHE A 109 -8.48 0.88 -7.95
N VAL A 110 -8.75 -0.25 -7.30
CA VAL A 110 -10.10 -0.79 -7.07
C VAL A 110 -10.23 -1.00 -5.56
N ALA A 111 -11.23 -0.38 -4.95
CA ALA A 111 -11.52 -0.52 -3.52
C ALA A 111 -12.85 -1.23 -3.31
N GLN A 112 -12.82 -2.39 -2.65
CA GLN A 112 -14.01 -3.16 -2.29
C GLN A 112 -14.22 -3.13 -0.77
N PHE A 113 -15.48 -2.94 -0.36
CA PHE A 113 -15.87 -2.87 1.04
C PHE A 113 -16.70 -4.09 1.44
N SER A 114 -16.58 -4.51 2.70
CA SER A 114 -17.30 -5.68 3.25
C SER A 114 -18.81 -5.50 3.37
N GLN A 115 -19.30 -4.28 3.17
CA GLN A 115 -20.72 -3.94 3.14
C GLN A 115 -20.97 -2.76 2.20
N PRO A 116 -22.20 -2.58 1.68
CA PRO A 116 -22.56 -1.40 0.91
C PRO A 116 -22.44 -0.10 1.71
N PHE A 117 -22.11 1.02 1.05
CA PHE A 117 -22.22 2.33 1.69
C PHE A 117 -23.66 2.78 1.71
N SER A 118 -24.07 3.36 2.86
CA SER A 118 -25.41 3.95 3.04
C SER A 118 -25.58 5.21 2.19
N SER A 119 -24.49 5.97 2.01
CA SER A 119 -24.44 7.12 1.12
C SER A 119 -23.01 7.35 0.62
N MET A 120 -22.92 8.01 -0.53
CA MET A 120 -21.69 8.54 -1.08
C MET A 120 -21.92 9.99 -1.50
N GLU A 121 -21.08 10.88 -1.00
CA GLU A 121 -20.97 12.25 -1.47
C GLU A 121 -19.66 12.40 -2.26
N GLN A 122 -19.70 13.20 -3.32
CA GLN A 122 -18.53 13.45 -4.17
C GLN A 122 -18.25 14.96 -4.24
N PRO A 123 -17.50 15.51 -3.27
CA PRO A 123 -17.19 16.95 -3.21
C PRO A 123 -16.41 17.44 -4.42
N SER A 124 -15.63 16.56 -5.06
CA SER A 124 -14.91 16.83 -6.31
C SER A 124 -14.73 15.53 -7.09
N GLU A 125 -14.26 15.61 -8.34
CA GLU A 125 -13.92 14.41 -9.15
C GLU A 125 -12.88 13.51 -8.47
N ARG A 126 -12.07 14.07 -7.58
CA ARG A 126 -10.94 13.40 -6.92
C ARG A 126 -11.21 13.03 -5.45
N GLN A 127 -12.41 13.30 -4.96
CA GLN A 127 -12.77 13.02 -3.57
C GLN A 127 -14.09 12.27 -3.48
N ALA A 128 -14.18 11.30 -2.58
CA ALA A 128 -15.39 10.62 -2.21
C ALA A 128 -15.51 10.52 -0.69
N VAL A 129 -16.71 10.79 -0.16
CA VAL A 129 -17.06 10.67 1.26
C VAL A 129 -18.10 9.56 1.37
N LEU A 130 -17.76 8.49 2.06
CA LEU A 130 -18.57 7.31 2.22
C LEU A 130 -19.12 7.22 3.64
N THR A 131 -20.41 6.94 3.77
CA THR A 131 -21.05 6.64 5.05
C THR A 131 -21.49 5.18 5.06
N PHE A 132 -21.35 4.51 6.22
CA PHE A 132 -21.72 3.10 6.38
C PHE A 132 -22.69 2.93 7.56
N ASP A 133 -23.51 1.89 7.53
CA ASP A 133 -24.30 1.48 8.67
C ASP A 133 -23.42 0.77 9.71
N THR A 134 -23.26 1.41 10.86
CA THR A 134 -22.50 0.87 12.00
C THR A 134 -23.39 0.38 13.14
N THR A 135 -24.72 0.34 12.96
CA THR A 135 -25.68 -0.08 14.01
C THR A 135 -25.45 -1.52 14.45
N THR A 136 -24.94 -2.36 13.55
CA THR A 136 -24.61 -3.77 13.84
C THR A 136 -23.35 -3.92 14.71
N GLY A 137 -22.51 -2.90 14.82
CA GLY A 137 -21.20 -2.93 15.48
C GLY A 137 -20.15 -3.79 14.76
N LYS A 138 -20.42 -4.25 13.54
CA LYS A 138 -19.44 -4.98 12.73
C LYS A 138 -18.40 -4.00 12.16
N PRO A 139 -17.10 -4.38 12.16
CA PRO A 139 -16.07 -3.61 11.50
C PRO A 139 -16.33 -3.51 9.99
N ILE A 140 -15.89 -2.41 9.40
CA ILE A 140 -15.85 -2.23 7.96
C ILE A 140 -14.45 -2.69 7.49
N VAL A 141 -14.40 -3.67 6.60
CA VAL A 141 -13.17 -4.09 5.95
C VAL A 141 -13.16 -3.53 4.54
N CYS A 142 -12.04 -2.92 4.15
CA CYS A 142 -11.79 -2.41 2.81
C CYS A 142 -10.56 -3.11 2.24
N LYS A 143 -10.65 -3.59 0.99
CA LYS A 143 -9.54 -4.12 0.21
C LYS A 143 -9.28 -3.14 -0.94
N VAL A 144 -8.04 -2.69 -1.10
CA VAL A 144 -7.64 -1.73 -2.13
C VAL A 144 -6.55 -2.34 -2.98
N GLY A 145 -6.92 -2.88 -4.13
CA GLY A 145 -5.97 -3.35 -5.16
C GLY A 145 -5.43 -2.17 -5.94
N VAL A 146 -4.12 -2.17 -6.20
CA VAL A 146 -3.44 -1.11 -6.94
C VAL A 146 -2.70 -1.66 -8.15
N SER A 147 -2.57 -0.83 -9.20
CA SER A 147 -1.75 -1.10 -10.37
C SER A 147 -1.20 0.22 -10.94
N ILE A 148 -0.01 0.17 -11.53
CA ILE A 148 0.54 1.29 -12.30
C ILE A 148 0.20 1.18 -13.80
N VAL A 149 -0.51 0.13 -14.22
CA VAL A 149 -0.84 -0.16 -15.61
C VAL A 149 -2.24 0.33 -15.98
N ASN A 150 -3.27 -0.22 -15.35
CA ASN A 150 -4.67 0.14 -15.59
C ASN A 150 -5.59 -0.36 -14.45
N GLU A 151 -6.90 -0.02 -14.55
CA GLU A 151 -7.92 -0.43 -13.58
C GLU A 151 -8.16 -1.94 -13.59
N GLU A 152 -8.15 -2.57 -14.75
CA GLU A 152 -8.36 -4.02 -14.90
C GLU A 152 -7.28 -4.81 -14.17
N ASN A 153 -6.04 -4.35 -14.23
CA ASN A 153 -4.95 -4.98 -13.50
C ASN A 153 -5.03 -4.72 -11.99
N ALA A 154 -5.48 -3.53 -11.56
CA ALA A 154 -5.73 -3.28 -10.14
C ALA A 154 -6.80 -4.24 -9.58
N ARG A 155 -7.86 -4.51 -10.36
CA ARG A 155 -8.89 -5.50 -10.05
C ARG A 155 -8.31 -6.91 -10.01
N LEU A 156 -7.54 -7.29 -11.01
CA LEU A 156 -6.92 -8.61 -11.10
C LEU A 156 -5.99 -8.87 -9.92
N ASN A 157 -5.18 -7.89 -9.52
CA ASN A 157 -4.33 -7.96 -8.35
C ASN A 157 -5.16 -8.19 -7.08
N LEU A 158 -6.25 -7.43 -6.90
CA LEU A 158 -7.16 -7.56 -5.77
C LEU A 158 -7.77 -8.95 -5.69
N GLU A 159 -8.32 -9.45 -6.80
CA GLU A 159 -9.00 -10.75 -6.88
C GLU A 159 -8.00 -11.89 -6.64
N GLN A 160 -6.89 -11.94 -7.34
CA GLN A 160 -5.92 -13.04 -7.23
C GLN A 160 -5.28 -13.14 -5.83
N GLU A 161 -5.04 -12.01 -5.17
CA GLU A 161 -4.38 -12.00 -3.87
C GLU A 161 -5.33 -12.15 -2.68
N THR A 162 -6.64 -11.86 -2.85
CA THR A 162 -7.53 -11.79 -1.69
C THR A 162 -8.84 -12.58 -1.78
N ASP A 163 -9.24 -13.11 -2.95
CA ASP A 163 -10.55 -13.78 -3.06
C ASP A 163 -10.67 -15.02 -2.20
N SER A 164 -9.58 -15.77 -2.02
CA SER A 164 -9.57 -16.96 -1.15
C SER A 164 -9.85 -16.64 0.33
N TYR A 165 -9.65 -15.39 0.74
CA TYR A 165 -9.88 -14.90 2.10
C TYR A 165 -11.21 -14.16 2.25
N GLY A 166 -11.86 -13.76 1.16
CA GLY A 166 -12.99 -12.84 1.21
C GLY A 166 -12.64 -11.54 1.91
N PHE A 167 -13.35 -11.21 3.00
CA PHE A 167 -13.09 -10.04 3.86
C PHE A 167 -12.54 -10.44 5.25
N ASP A 168 -11.92 -11.61 5.37
CA ASP A 168 -11.28 -12.03 6.62
C ASP A 168 -9.92 -11.35 6.80
N PHE A 169 -9.95 -10.20 7.49
CA PHE A 169 -8.76 -9.41 7.80
C PHE A 169 -7.72 -10.19 8.58
N ASP A 170 -8.15 -11.01 9.55
CA ASP A 170 -7.23 -11.72 10.43
C ASP A 170 -6.50 -12.85 9.68
N ALA A 171 -7.19 -13.54 8.76
CA ALA A 171 -6.56 -14.54 7.91
C ALA A 171 -5.51 -13.91 6.97
N ILE A 172 -5.80 -12.76 6.35
CA ILE A 172 -4.85 -12.05 5.50
C ILE A 172 -3.65 -11.55 6.33
N HIS A 173 -3.91 -10.94 7.49
CA HIS A 173 -2.86 -10.49 8.40
C HIS A 173 -1.94 -11.65 8.82
N GLN A 174 -2.50 -12.82 9.18
CA GLN A 174 -1.71 -13.98 9.54
C GLN A 174 -0.84 -14.48 8.37
N ALA A 175 -1.38 -14.51 7.15
CA ALA A 175 -0.62 -14.87 5.95
C ALA A 175 0.53 -13.89 5.70
N THR A 176 0.27 -12.59 5.80
CA THR A 176 1.29 -11.52 5.65
C THR A 176 2.37 -11.64 6.72
N ARG A 177 1.98 -11.85 7.97
CA ARG A 177 2.91 -12.09 9.08
C ARG A 177 3.82 -13.29 8.81
N SER A 178 3.25 -14.41 8.37
CA SER A 178 4.01 -15.62 8.06
C SER A 178 4.98 -15.42 6.90
N ASN A 179 4.63 -14.57 5.92
CA ASN A 179 5.54 -14.20 4.84
C ASN A 179 6.72 -13.35 5.37
N TRP A 180 6.45 -12.37 6.23
CA TRP A 180 7.52 -11.57 6.85
C TRP A 180 8.41 -12.39 7.78
N GLU A 181 7.85 -13.36 8.52
CA GLU A 181 8.63 -14.30 9.32
C GLU A 181 9.63 -15.07 8.44
N LYS A 182 9.19 -15.62 7.30
CA LYS A 182 10.08 -16.30 6.34
C LYS A 182 11.17 -15.36 5.79
N GLU A 183 10.80 -14.11 5.47
CA GLU A 183 11.74 -13.12 4.95
C GLU A 183 12.81 -12.70 5.98
N LEU A 184 12.48 -12.72 7.25
CA LEU A 184 13.40 -12.35 8.34
C LEU A 184 14.19 -13.55 8.86
N ASP A 185 13.70 -14.77 8.72
CA ASP A 185 14.37 -16.01 9.17
C ASP A 185 15.60 -16.38 8.29
N VAL A 186 15.88 -15.62 7.24
CA VAL A 186 17.10 -15.85 6.39
C VAL A 186 18.40 -15.65 7.15
N ILE A 187 18.36 -14.95 8.29
CA ILE A 187 19.48 -14.82 9.22
C ILE A 187 18.97 -15.05 10.64
N THR A 188 19.53 -16.04 11.31
CA THR A 188 19.28 -16.28 12.74
C THR A 188 20.42 -15.71 13.57
N VAL A 189 20.10 -14.88 14.56
CA VAL A 189 21.07 -14.26 15.47
C VAL A 189 20.87 -14.78 16.87
N GLU A 190 21.96 -15.27 17.49
CA GLU A 190 21.98 -15.76 18.85
C GLU A 190 22.87 -14.88 19.74
N GLY A 191 22.59 -14.84 21.03
CA GLY A 191 23.31 -14.02 22.01
C GLY A 191 22.88 -12.54 21.99
N GLY A 192 23.70 -11.69 22.61
CA GLY A 192 23.40 -10.27 22.80
C GLY A 192 22.20 -10.00 23.70
N THR A 193 21.89 -8.73 23.89
CA THR A 193 20.69 -8.27 24.60
C THR A 193 19.45 -8.32 23.69
N GLU A 194 18.25 -8.28 24.27
CA GLU A 194 17.00 -8.17 23.54
C GLU A 194 16.96 -6.92 22.63
N ALA A 195 17.46 -5.79 23.14
CA ALA A 195 17.53 -4.54 22.37
C ALA A 195 18.44 -4.68 21.13
N GLU A 196 19.57 -5.36 21.23
CA GLU A 196 20.49 -5.59 20.11
C GLU A 196 19.84 -6.50 19.06
N ARG A 197 19.16 -7.57 19.48
CA ARG A 197 18.41 -8.46 18.55
C ARG A 197 17.26 -7.71 17.87
N THR A 198 16.50 -6.89 18.62
CA THR A 198 15.45 -6.05 18.08
C THR A 198 15.99 -5.08 17.02
N ASN A 199 17.10 -4.41 17.31
CA ASN A 199 17.75 -3.50 16.36
C ASN A 199 18.20 -4.23 15.10
N PHE A 200 18.78 -5.42 15.24
CA PHE A 200 19.21 -6.24 14.10
C PHE A 200 18.04 -6.59 13.17
N TYR A 201 16.97 -7.17 13.72
CA TYR A 201 15.81 -7.57 12.90
C TYR A 201 15.04 -6.37 12.35
N THR A 202 15.01 -5.25 13.06
CA THR A 202 14.46 -3.99 12.54
C THR A 202 15.26 -3.48 11.35
N ALA A 203 16.60 -3.53 11.42
CA ALA A 203 17.45 -3.14 10.29
C ALA A 203 17.30 -4.11 9.10
N LEU A 204 17.21 -5.41 9.36
CA LEU A 204 16.95 -6.40 8.31
C LEU A 204 15.58 -6.18 7.65
N TYR A 205 14.53 -5.90 8.44
CA TYR A 205 13.20 -5.53 7.93
C TYR A 205 13.29 -4.29 7.03
N HIS A 206 13.93 -3.21 7.48
CA HIS A 206 14.09 -1.98 6.69
C HIS A 206 14.84 -2.24 5.38
N SER A 207 15.82 -3.14 5.37
CA SER A 207 16.56 -3.48 4.16
C SER A 207 15.73 -4.21 3.09
N LYS A 208 14.55 -4.73 3.45
CA LYS A 208 13.63 -5.45 2.55
C LYS A 208 12.44 -4.62 2.08
N ILE A 209 12.33 -3.34 2.47
CA ILE A 209 11.20 -2.48 2.08
C ILE A 209 11.35 -1.99 0.64
N ILE A 210 12.57 -1.77 0.15
CA ILE A 210 12.90 -1.28 -1.19
C ILE A 210 13.90 -2.24 -1.83
N PRO A 211 13.84 -2.51 -3.15
CA PRO A 211 12.95 -1.94 -4.17
C PRO A 211 11.52 -2.47 -4.14
N ASN A 212 10.60 -1.73 -4.76
CA ASN A 212 9.20 -2.11 -4.83
C ASN A 212 8.91 -2.96 -6.08
N ILE A 213 7.98 -3.90 -5.97
CA ILE A 213 7.44 -4.64 -7.11
C ILE A 213 6.65 -3.66 -7.98
N ALA A 214 6.93 -3.66 -9.28
CA ALA A 214 6.30 -2.79 -10.28
C ALA A 214 5.50 -3.57 -11.34
N SER A 215 5.58 -4.91 -11.34
CA SER A 215 4.75 -5.75 -12.21
C SER A 215 3.50 -6.20 -11.47
N ASP A 216 2.37 -6.21 -12.15
CA ASP A 216 1.13 -6.79 -11.67
C ASP A 216 1.19 -8.34 -11.67
N VAL A 217 0.20 -9.01 -11.07
CA VAL A 217 0.15 -10.48 -10.95
C VAL A 217 0.16 -11.21 -12.30
N ASN A 218 -0.27 -10.55 -13.40
CA ASN A 218 -0.19 -11.06 -14.76
C ASN A 218 1.16 -10.77 -15.44
N GLY A 219 2.11 -10.18 -14.73
CA GLY A 219 3.43 -9.81 -15.24
C GLY A 219 3.48 -8.52 -16.04
N GLN A 220 2.38 -7.79 -16.20
CA GLN A 220 2.38 -6.50 -16.88
C GLN A 220 3.01 -5.42 -16.01
N TYR A 221 3.72 -4.49 -16.64
CA TYR A 221 4.31 -3.32 -15.99
C TYR A 221 4.41 -2.15 -16.97
N ARG A 222 4.55 -0.94 -16.45
CA ARG A 222 4.73 0.28 -17.26
C ARG A 222 6.21 0.60 -17.41
N ARG A 223 6.64 0.79 -18.66
CA ARG A 223 8.01 1.22 -18.99
C ARG A 223 8.18 2.73 -18.83
N HIS A 224 9.42 3.21 -18.91
CA HIS A 224 9.73 4.64 -18.86
C HIS A 224 9.14 5.44 -20.03
N ASP A 225 8.97 4.85 -21.21
CA ASP A 225 8.31 5.45 -22.36
C ASP A 225 6.77 5.41 -22.26
N MET A 226 6.24 5.01 -21.11
CA MET A 226 4.81 4.85 -20.81
C MET A 226 4.13 3.69 -21.52
N SER A 227 4.81 2.93 -22.36
CA SER A 227 4.28 1.68 -22.93
C SER A 227 4.10 0.61 -21.86
N VAL A 228 3.22 -0.35 -22.13
CA VAL A 228 3.01 -1.52 -21.27
C VAL A 228 3.77 -2.71 -21.83
N ALA A 229 4.48 -3.42 -20.98
CA ALA A 229 5.17 -4.66 -21.32
C ALA A 229 4.78 -5.78 -20.37
N THR A 230 5.13 -7.01 -20.73
CA THR A 230 4.90 -8.19 -19.89
C THR A 230 6.23 -8.91 -19.68
N ILE A 231 6.54 -9.23 -18.44
CA ILE A 231 7.71 -10.03 -18.08
C ILE A 231 7.43 -11.52 -18.24
N PRO A 232 8.45 -12.37 -18.42
CA PRO A 232 8.29 -13.82 -18.39
C PRO A 232 7.68 -14.32 -17.06
N ALA A 233 6.90 -15.38 -17.13
CA ALA A 233 6.30 -16.00 -15.95
C ALA A 233 7.36 -16.39 -14.90
N GLY A 234 7.04 -16.16 -13.63
CA GLY A 234 7.92 -16.48 -12.50
C GLY A 234 9.00 -15.42 -12.20
N ARG A 235 9.06 -14.33 -12.99
CA ARG A 235 9.92 -13.17 -12.75
C ARG A 235 9.12 -12.01 -12.16
N ARG A 236 9.76 -11.11 -11.42
CA ARG A 236 9.19 -9.86 -10.92
C ARG A 236 9.91 -8.68 -11.57
N GLN A 237 9.16 -7.62 -11.89
CA GLN A 237 9.73 -6.33 -12.26
C GLN A 237 9.80 -5.45 -11.04
N PHE A 238 10.94 -4.83 -10.82
CA PHE A 238 11.17 -3.92 -9.71
C PHE A 238 11.33 -2.47 -10.19
N SER A 239 11.02 -1.54 -9.28
CA SER A 239 11.24 -0.11 -9.43
C SER A 239 11.84 0.48 -8.16
N THR A 240 12.01 1.79 -8.12
CA THR A 240 12.51 2.53 -6.94
C THR A 240 13.95 2.15 -6.58
N PHE A 241 14.80 2.05 -7.61
CA PHE A 241 16.22 1.79 -7.41
C PHE A 241 16.98 3.05 -7.00
N SER A 242 17.84 2.93 -5.99
CA SER A 242 18.80 3.94 -5.57
C SER A 242 20.19 3.31 -5.49
N THR A 243 20.75 2.97 -6.66
CA THR A 243 21.96 2.15 -6.76
C THR A 243 23.20 2.81 -6.15
N TRP A 244 23.25 4.14 -6.10
CA TRP A 244 24.35 4.89 -5.49
C TRP A 244 24.35 4.81 -3.96
N ASP A 245 23.21 4.48 -3.33
CA ASP A 245 23.11 4.20 -1.89
C ASP A 245 23.40 2.73 -1.58
N THR A 246 22.90 1.81 -2.39
CA THR A 246 22.82 0.38 -2.09
C THR A 246 24.04 -0.43 -2.54
N PHE A 247 24.91 0.12 -3.43
CA PHE A 247 26.02 -0.59 -4.03
C PHE A 247 27.03 -1.13 -3.02
N ARG A 248 27.22 -0.43 -1.90
CA ARG A 248 28.29 -0.67 -0.94
C ARG A 248 28.06 -1.88 -0.04
N ALA A 249 26.85 -2.05 0.44
CA ALA A 249 26.52 -3.11 1.40
C ALA A 249 25.27 -3.90 1.04
N TRP A 250 24.20 -3.23 0.63
CA TRP A 250 22.90 -3.86 0.41
C TRP A 250 22.93 -4.87 -0.73
N HIS A 251 23.43 -4.50 -1.92
CA HIS A 251 23.53 -5.44 -3.05
C HIS A 251 24.45 -6.63 -2.74
N PRO A 252 25.68 -6.46 -2.19
CA PRO A 252 26.49 -7.59 -1.77
C PRO A 252 25.79 -8.50 -0.77
N MET A 253 25.09 -7.95 0.22
CA MET A 253 24.33 -8.72 1.20
C MET A 253 23.23 -9.53 0.52
N MET A 254 22.42 -8.92 -0.35
CA MET A 254 21.33 -9.61 -1.04
C MET A 254 21.82 -10.71 -1.98
N THR A 255 23.02 -10.59 -2.58
CA THR A 255 23.60 -11.68 -3.38
C THR A 255 23.90 -12.94 -2.57
N LEU A 256 24.04 -12.82 -1.25
CA LEU A 256 24.22 -13.95 -0.33
C LEU A 256 22.88 -14.49 0.19
N LEU A 257 21.88 -13.61 0.37
CA LEU A 257 20.61 -13.94 1.04
C LEU A 257 19.53 -14.38 0.07
N ASP A 258 19.42 -13.73 -1.10
CA ASP A 258 18.35 -13.96 -2.08
C ASP A 258 18.83 -13.71 -3.52
N THR A 259 19.44 -14.72 -4.11
CA THR A 259 19.94 -14.67 -5.49
C THR A 259 18.83 -14.50 -6.53
N THR A 260 17.61 -14.99 -6.24
CA THR A 260 16.45 -14.83 -7.14
C THR A 260 16.03 -13.37 -7.21
N LEU A 261 15.90 -12.72 -6.06
CA LEU A 261 15.61 -11.28 -5.97
C LEU A 261 16.65 -10.47 -6.76
N VAL A 262 17.94 -10.75 -6.54
CA VAL A 262 19.02 -10.01 -7.24
C VAL A 262 18.94 -10.20 -8.74
N ASN A 263 18.68 -11.41 -9.23
CA ASN A 263 18.52 -11.67 -10.65
C ASN A 263 17.32 -10.90 -11.23
N ASP A 264 16.17 -10.91 -10.57
CA ASP A 264 14.99 -10.13 -10.98
C ASP A 264 15.29 -8.62 -11.03
N MET A 265 16.06 -8.11 -10.07
CA MET A 265 16.49 -6.70 -10.03
C MET A 265 17.42 -6.34 -11.19
N VAL A 266 18.43 -7.18 -11.48
CA VAL A 266 19.36 -6.98 -12.60
C VAL A 266 18.58 -6.98 -13.92
N GLN A 267 17.66 -7.94 -14.10
CA GLN A 267 16.80 -7.96 -15.29
C GLN A 267 15.90 -6.71 -15.39
N SER A 268 15.38 -6.24 -14.27
CA SER A 268 14.58 -5.01 -14.24
C SER A 268 15.40 -3.80 -14.70
N LEU A 269 16.64 -3.67 -14.27
CA LEU A 269 17.55 -2.60 -14.71
C LEU A 269 17.88 -2.72 -16.20
N LEU A 270 18.09 -3.95 -16.71
CA LEU A 270 18.31 -4.19 -18.14
C LEU A 270 17.08 -3.82 -18.97
N ASP A 271 15.87 -4.17 -18.53
CA ASP A 271 14.63 -3.78 -19.20
C ASP A 271 14.45 -2.27 -19.24
N MET A 272 14.79 -1.58 -18.15
CA MET A 272 14.78 -0.10 -18.10
C MET A 272 15.77 0.47 -19.12
N TYR A 273 17.02 -0.03 -19.15
CA TYR A 273 18.04 0.40 -20.11
C TYR A 273 17.56 0.20 -21.55
N LEU A 274 17.06 -0.99 -21.88
CA LEU A 274 16.58 -1.30 -23.22
C LEU A 274 15.39 -0.43 -23.65
N SER A 275 14.52 -0.03 -22.69
CA SER A 275 13.42 0.89 -22.98
C SER A 275 13.90 2.33 -23.27
N LEU A 276 15.03 2.74 -22.71
CA LEU A 276 15.56 4.10 -22.86
C LEU A 276 16.41 4.30 -24.13
N ILE A 277 17.09 3.26 -24.62
CA ILE A 277 17.95 3.39 -25.82
C ILE A 277 17.16 3.55 -27.12
N HIS A 278 15.84 3.35 -27.11
CA HIS A 278 14.97 3.55 -28.26
C HIS A 278 14.23 4.91 -28.24
N ILE A 279 14.52 5.74 -27.22
CA ILE A 279 14.06 7.12 -27.13
C ILE A 279 15.13 8.04 -27.73
#